data_430be6088b8771c0f815b056053fbb4d
#
_entry.id   430be6088b8771c0f815b056053fbb4d
#
_cell.length_a   1.000
_cell.length_b   1.000
_cell.length_c   1.000
_cell.angle_alpha   90.00
_cell.angle_beta   90.00
_cell.angle_gamma   90.00
#
_symmetry.space_group_name_H-M   'P 1'
#
loop_
_entity.id
_entity.type
_entity.pdbx_description
1 polymer ?
#
loop_
_entity_poly.entity_id
_entity_poly.type
_entity_poly.pdbx_seq_one_letter_code
_entity_poly.pdbx_strand_id
1 'polypeptide(L)'
;MAKRQALRELQQRIAGLLQQAKNEQGPAASWLGVRLGEQRLLLPLQQSGEIHALAPIQPLPYATPWFLGVTALRGSVYGVVDLADFLPQAPAASAHAERSRQRLVALNETLGLNVVLRVDGLEGLRGPDAFVRCEAAAPDAPQHWGPVFFDGD
;
A
#
# COMPACT_ATOMS: atom_id res chain seq x y z
N MET A 1 -10.98 35.58 -34.04
CA MET A 1 -11.20 34.16 -34.41
C MET A 1 -9.96 33.30 -34.25
N ALA A 2 -8.76 33.77 -34.55
CA ALA A 2 -7.51 32.98 -34.42
C ALA A 2 -7.21 32.47 -33.00
N LYS A 3 -7.50 33.21 -31.94
CA LYS A 3 -7.28 32.79 -30.55
C LYS A 3 -8.13 31.61 -30.08
N ARG A 4 -9.37 31.48 -30.61
CA ARG A 4 -10.26 30.36 -30.26
C ARG A 4 -9.86 29.06 -30.94
N GLN A 5 -9.29 29.17 -32.13
CA GLN A 5 -8.80 28.04 -32.92
C GLN A 5 -7.52 27.47 -32.28
N ALA A 6 -6.57 28.34 -31.90
CA ALA A 6 -5.36 27.96 -31.21
C ALA A 6 -5.64 27.27 -29.85
N LEU A 7 -6.67 27.73 -29.13
CA LEU A 7 -7.07 27.12 -27.83
C LEU A 7 -7.65 25.72 -28.07
N ARG A 8 -8.44 25.51 -29.09
CA ARG A 8 -8.98 24.17 -29.42
C ARG A 8 -7.90 23.21 -29.89
N GLU A 9 -6.94 23.66 -30.65
CA GLU A 9 -5.80 22.84 -31.05
C GLU A 9 -4.93 22.44 -29.84
N LEU A 10 -4.72 23.38 -28.92
CA LEU A 10 -4.00 23.08 -27.68
C LEU A 10 -4.75 22.06 -26.82
N GLN A 11 -6.06 22.19 -26.67
CA GLN A 11 -6.89 21.26 -25.94
C GLN A 11 -6.87 19.85 -26.55
N GLN A 12 -6.93 19.77 -27.89
CA GLN A 12 -6.83 18.48 -28.59
C GLN A 12 -5.44 17.85 -28.44
N ARG A 13 -4.37 18.66 -28.46
CA ARG A 13 -3.02 18.18 -28.23
C ARG A 13 -2.83 17.65 -26.81
N ILE A 14 -3.32 18.39 -25.80
CA ILE A 14 -3.27 17.95 -24.41
C ILE A 14 -4.08 16.67 -24.21
N ALA A 15 -5.27 16.59 -24.76
CA ALA A 15 -6.09 15.38 -24.70
C ALA A 15 -5.41 14.18 -25.36
N GLY A 16 -4.76 14.38 -26.50
CA GLY A 16 -3.98 13.34 -27.19
C GLY A 16 -2.78 12.87 -26.38
N LEU A 17 -2.03 13.80 -25.77
CA LEU A 17 -0.89 13.47 -24.91
C LEU A 17 -1.31 12.72 -23.65
N LEU A 18 -2.43 13.10 -23.03
CA LEU A 18 -2.98 12.40 -21.87
C LEU A 18 -3.46 10.99 -22.23
N GLN A 19 -4.04 10.83 -23.41
CA GLN A 19 -4.47 9.52 -23.89
C GLN A 19 -3.27 8.62 -24.23
N GLN A 20 -2.23 9.17 -24.86
CA GLN A 20 -0.97 8.47 -25.10
C GLN A 20 -0.27 8.08 -23.80
N ALA A 21 -0.17 8.99 -22.83
CA ALA A 21 0.40 8.70 -21.52
C ALA A 21 -0.36 7.59 -20.77
N LYS A 22 -1.70 7.51 -20.95
CA LYS A 22 -2.50 6.39 -20.42
C LYS A 22 -2.23 5.07 -21.15
N ASN A 23 -1.94 5.10 -22.43
CA ASN A 23 -1.69 3.90 -23.24
C ASN A 23 -0.24 3.40 -23.13
N GLU A 24 0.71 4.30 -22.84
CA GLU A 24 2.14 3.98 -22.64
C GLU A 24 2.46 3.58 -21.21
N GLN A 25 1.56 3.82 -20.25
CA GLN A 25 1.65 3.18 -18.95
C GLN A 25 1.39 1.69 -19.17
N GLY A 26 2.47 0.90 -19.12
CA GLY A 26 2.37 -0.54 -19.00
C GLY A 26 1.37 -0.94 -17.91
N PRO A 27 1.03 -2.21 -17.74
CA PRO A 27 -0.03 -2.64 -16.85
C PRO A 27 0.12 -1.90 -15.52
N ALA A 28 -0.86 -1.05 -15.20
CA ALA A 28 -0.81 -0.18 -14.03
C ALA A 28 -0.56 -1.07 -12.81
N ALA A 29 0.45 -0.71 -11.99
CA ALA A 29 0.71 -1.42 -10.76
C ALA A 29 -0.59 -1.54 -9.97
N SER A 30 -0.97 -2.76 -9.62
CA SER A 30 -2.23 -3.04 -8.93
C SER A 30 -2.01 -3.35 -7.45
N TRP A 31 -0.76 -3.62 -7.09
CA TRP A 31 -0.38 -4.11 -5.77
C TRP A 31 0.86 -3.41 -5.23
N LEU A 32 0.85 -3.15 -3.94
CA LEU A 32 2.02 -2.75 -3.16
C LEU A 32 2.53 -3.97 -2.39
N GLY A 33 3.73 -4.43 -2.71
CA GLY A 33 4.40 -5.47 -1.94
C GLY A 33 4.95 -4.92 -0.63
N VAL A 34 4.60 -5.55 0.46
CA VAL A 34 5.10 -5.23 1.81
C VAL A 34 5.67 -6.48 2.47
N ARG A 35 6.60 -6.28 3.39
CA ARG A 35 7.23 -7.36 4.14
C ARG A 35 6.87 -7.25 5.62
N LEU A 36 6.53 -8.41 6.20
CA LEU A 36 6.29 -8.60 7.62
C LEU A 36 7.15 -9.76 8.12
N GLY A 37 8.29 -9.45 8.74
CA GLY A 37 9.30 -10.46 9.04
C GLY A 37 9.78 -11.17 7.78
N GLU A 38 9.56 -12.47 7.67
CA GLU A 38 9.89 -13.27 6.49
C GLU A 38 8.73 -13.39 5.48
N GLN A 39 7.54 -12.97 5.85
CA GLN A 39 6.37 -13.02 4.98
C GLN A 39 6.29 -11.80 4.06
N ARG A 40 5.80 -12.04 2.87
CA ARG A 40 5.49 -11.01 1.88
C ARG A 40 3.98 -10.96 1.67
N LEU A 41 3.44 -9.77 1.68
CA LEU A 41 2.02 -9.50 1.47
C LEU A 41 1.83 -8.51 0.34
N LEU A 42 0.70 -8.63 -0.33
CA LEU A 42 0.28 -7.70 -1.36
C LEU A 42 -0.90 -6.88 -0.84
N LEU A 43 -0.73 -5.58 -0.78
CA LEU A 43 -1.80 -4.65 -0.47
C LEU A 43 -2.37 -4.08 -1.78
N PRO A 44 -3.70 -4.06 -1.95
CA PRO A 44 -4.31 -3.43 -3.12
C PRO A 44 -3.90 -1.95 -3.19
N LEU A 45 -3.33 -1.53 -4.30
CA LEU A 45 -2.84 -0.16 -4.47
C LEU A 45 -3.98 0.88 -4.38
N GLN A 46 -5.18 0.50 -4.79
CA GLN A 46 -6.36 1.36 -4.69
C GLN A 46 -6.79 1.66 -3.24
N GLN A 47 -6.45 0.77 -2.32
CA GLN A 47 -6.74 0.94 -0.88
C GLN A 47 -5.55 1.48 -0.10
N SER A 48 -4.39 1.53 -0.72
CA SER A 48 -3.18 2.10 -0.16
C SER A 48 -3.08 3.58 -0.52
N GLY A 49 -2.69 4.37 0.44
CA GLY A 49 -2.42 5.79 0.28
C GLY A 49 -0.92 6.08 0.23
N GLU A 50 -0.51 7.16 0.86
CA GLU A 50 0.89 7.56 0.91
C GLU A 50 1.74 6.65 1.79
N ILE A 51 3.01 6.54 1.42
CA ILE A 51 4.02 5.81 2.18
C ILE A 51 4.92 6.81 2.88
N HIS A 52 5.07 6.63 4.19
CA HIS A 52 5.90 7.48 5.03
C HIS A 52 7.04 6.69 5.68
N ALA A 53 8.12 7.38 6.00
CA ALA A 53 9.12 6.84 6.93
C ALA A 53 8.50 6.66 8.32
N LEU A 54 9.10 5.80 9.13
CA LEU A 54 8.68 5.64 10.51
C LEU A 54 8.78 6.99 11.25
N ALA A 55 7.64 7.46 11.74
CA ALA A 55 7.53 8.68 12.53
C ALA A 55 7.38 8.35 14.02
N PRO A 56 7.60 9.30 14.92
CA PRO A 56 7.34 9.12 16.35
C PRO A 56 5.88 8.73 16.59
N ILE A 57 5.68 7.67 17.38
CA ILE A 57 4.37 7.15 17.73
C ILE A 57 4.12 7.46 19.20
N GLN A 58 2.99 8.09 19.49
CA GLN A 58 2.53 8.33 20.85
C GLN A 58 1.63 7.16 21.27
N PRO A 59 2.08 6.28 22.18
CA PRO A 59 1.25 5.17 22.63
C PRO A 59 0.04 5.67 23.41
N LEU A 60 -1.06 4.93 23.32
CA LEU A 60 -2.28 5.19 24.09
C LEU A 60 -2.42 4.14 25.21
N PRO A 61 -2.84 4.56 26.40
CA PRO A 61 -3.10 3.62 27.49
C PRO A 61 -4.28 2.70 27.15
N TYR A 62 -4.21 1.46 27.61
CA TYR A 62 -5.24 0.42 27.42
C TYR A 62 -5.53 0.04 25.96
N ALA A 63 -4.65 0.38 25.02
CA ALA A 63 -4.77 -0.06 23.64
C ALA A 63 -4.43 -1.55 23.50
N THR A 64 -4.99 -2.17 22.47
CA THR A 64 -4.63 -3.54 22.08
C THR A 64 -3.18 -3.60 21.58
N PRO A 65 -2.48 -4.75 21.69
CA PRO A 65 -1.06 -4.86 21.31
C PRO A 65 -0.77 -4.44 19.85
N TRP A 66 -1.70 -4.71 18.94
CA TRP A 66 -1.54 -4.35 17.52
C TRP A 66 -1.80 -2.86 17.23
N PHE A 67 -2.39 -2.11 18.16
CA PHE A 67 -2.58 -0.67 18.04
C PHE A 67 -1.48 0.07 18.78
N LEU A 68 -0.48 0.55 18.05
CA LEU A 68 0.72 1.14 18.63
C LEU A 68 0.50 2.53 19.23
N GLY A 69 -0.53 3.22 18.83
CA GLY A 69 -0.82 4.57 19.24
C GLY A 69 -1.18 5.49 18.08
N VAL A 70 -0.83 6.75 18.19
CA VAL A 70 -1.11 7.77 17.17
C VAL A 70 0.17 8.46 16.72
N THR A 71 0.17 8.94 15.50
CA THR A 71 1.26 9.72 14.92
C THR A 71 0.71 10.90 14.12
N ALA A 72 1.48 11.97 14.02
CA ALA A 72 1.16 13.12 13.19
C ALA A 72 1.93 13.04 11.87
N LEU A 73 1.23 13.05 10.76
CA LEU A 73 1.79 13.06 9.42
C LEU A 73 1.14 14.19 8.62
N ARG A 74 1.95 15.08 8.05
CA ARG A 74 1.48 16.21 7.23
C ARG A 74 0.34 17.02 7.84
N GLY A 75 0.38 17.23 9.17
CA GLY A 75 -0.63 18.01 9.88
C GLY A 75 -1.91 17.26 10.23
N SER A 76 -2.03 16.00 9.90
CA SER A 76 -3.14 15.13 10.29
C SER A 76 -2.69 14.07 11.28
N VAL A 77 -3.61 13.62 12.13
CA VAL A 77 -3.37 12.56 13.12
C VAL A 77 -3.87 11.23 12.58
N TYR A 78 -3.04 10.21 12.67
CA TYR A 78 -3.33 8.86 12.23
C TYR A 78 -3.16 7.88 13.37
N GLY A 79 -4.06 6.89 13.46
CA GLY A 79 -3.85 5.70 14.26
C GLY A 79 -2.80 4.81 13.61
N VAL A 80 -1.91 4.23 14.40
CA VAL A 80 -0.84 3.35 13.91
C VAL A 80 -1.16 1.92 14.29
N VAL A 81 -1.34 1.08 13.29
CA VAL A 81 -1.58 -0.36 13.44
C VAL A 81 -0.33 -1.12 13.03
N ASP A 82 0.14 -1.99 13.91
CA ASP A 82 1.14 -2.98 13.54
C ASP A 82 0.50 -4.09 12.74
N LEU A 83 0.81 -4.17 11.46
CA LEU A 83 0.17 -5.14 10.58
C LEU A 83 0.55 -6.58 10.93
N ALA A 84 1.77 -6.82 11.42
CA ALA A 84 2.21 -8.14 11.84
C ALA A 84 1.44 -8.63 13.07
N ASP A 85 1.25 -7.76 14.07
CA ASP A 85 0.50 -8.11 15.28
C ASP A 85 -1.02 -8.15 15.05
N PHE A 86 -1.50 -7.40 14.08
CA PHE A 86 -2.92 -7.37 13.71
C PHE A 86 -3.37 -8.66 13.00
N LEU A 87 -2.51 -9.24 12.17
CA LEU A 87 -2.81 -10.45 11.43
C LEU A 87 -2.51 -11.70 12.29
N PRO A 88 -3.51 -12.53 12.61
CA PRO A 88 -3.37 -13.61 13.58
C PRO A 88 -2.38 -14.72 13.20
N GLN A 89 -1.92 -14.74 11.96
CA GLN A 89 -0.97 -15.74 11.45
C GLN A 89 0.33 -15.14 10.91
N ALA A 90 0.53 -13.84 11.07
CA ALA A 90 1.83 -13.28 10.78
C ALA A 90 2.81 -13.79 11.86
N PRO A 91 4.04 -14.23 11.49
CA PRO A 91 5.05 -14.49 12.49
C PRO A 91 5.23 -13.24 13.33
N ALA A 92 5.33 -13.41 14.63
CA ALA A 92 5.57 -12.30 15.56
C ALA A 92 6.65 -11.39 14.95
N ALA A 93 6.35 -10.09 14.89
CA ALA A 93 7.25 -9.11 14.31
C ALA A 93 8.66 -9.42 14.81
N SER A 94 9.57 -9.74 13.90
CA SER A 94 10.92 -10.04 14.32
C SER A 94 11.44 -8.78 15.00
N ALA A 95 11.77 -8.91 16.28
CA ALA A 95 12.30 -7.82 17.13
C ALA A 95 13.57 -7.17 16.52
N HIS A 96 13.99 -7.66 15.35
CA HIS A 96 15.21 -7.32 14.63
C HIS A 96 14.97 -6.62 13.30
N ALA A 97 13.72 -6.32 12.91
CA ALA A 97 13.52 -5.49 11.73
C ALA A 97 14.16 -4.12 11.99
N GLU A 98 15.18 -3.79 11.21
CA GLU A 98 15.85 -2.50 11.32
C GLU A 98 14.81 -1.38 11.17
N ARG A 99 14.71 -0.52 12.18
CA ARG A 99 13.77 0.63 12.16
C ARG A 99 13.90 1.48 10.91
N SER A 100 15.08 1.52 10.32
CA SER A 100 15.36 2.24 9.08
C SER A 100 14.57 1.71 7.87
N ARG A 101 14.22 0.43 7.87
CA ARG A 101 13.45 -0.22 6.80
C ARG A 101 11.96 -0.17 7.03
N GLN A 102 11.52 -0.01 8.27
CA GLN A 102 10.11 0.09 8.60
C GLN A 102 9.44 1.28 7.91
N ARG A 103 8.22 1.09 7.47
CA ARG A 103 7.44 2.11 6.78
C ARG A 103 6.03 2.16 7.35
N LEU A 104 5.42 3.32 7.20
CA LEU A 104 4.02 3.55 7.49
C LEU A 104 3.29 3.69 6.15
N VAL A 105 2.36 2.79 5.89
CA VAL A 105 1.51 2.82 4.70
C VAL A 105 0.16 3.36 5.11
N ALA A 106 -0.19 4.57 4.66
CA ALA A 106 -1.49 5.15 4.93
C ALA A 106 -2.57 4.38 4.18
N LEU A 107 -3.74 4.24 4.78
CA LEU A 107 -4.92 3.77 4.07
C LEU A 107 -5.47 4.90 3.19
N ASN A 108 -6.06 4.52 2.06
CA ASN A 108 -6.65 5.49 1.16
C ASN A 108 -7.82 6.23 1.84
N GLU A 109 -7.92 7.54 1.62
CA GLU A 109 -8.96 8.40 2.20
C GLU A 109 -10.39 7.93 1.86
N THR A 110 -10.57 7.23 0.74
CA THR A 110 -11.87 6.66 0.34
C THR A 110 -12.40 5.64 1.33
N LEU A 111 -11.52 5.04 2.17
CA LEU A 111 -11.93 4.11 3.23
C LEU A 111 -12.49 4.84 4.46
N GLY A 112 -12.36 6.15 4.54
CA GLY A 112 -12.86 6.95 5.68
C GLY A 112 -12.13 6.69 7.00
N LEU A 113 -10.92 6.13 6.95
CA LEU A 113 -10.13 5.77 8.12
C LEU A 113 -8.79 6.50 8.12
N ASN A 114 -8.52 7.26 9.16
CA ASN A 114 -7.20 7.86 9.38
C ASN A 114 -6.28 6.86 10.09
N VAL A 115 -5.83 5.86 9.34
CA VAL A 115 -4.99 4.78 9.83
C VAL A 115 -3.78 4.61 8.93
N VAL A 116 -2.63 4.36 9.54
CA VAL A 116 -1.43 3.90 8.86
C VAL A 116 -1.04 2.52 9.37
N LEU A 117 -0.59 1.69 8.46
CA LEU A 117 -0.10 0.35 8.74
C LEU A 117 1.42 0.38 8.86
N ARG A 118 1.95 -0.06 9.99
CA ARG A 118 3.38 -0.28 10.13
C ARG A 118 3.76 -1.61 9.49
N VAL A 119 4.71 -1.56 8.58
CA VAL A 119 5.27 -2.72 7.89
C VAL A 119 6.79 -2.75 8.06
N ASP A 120 7.40 -3.93 8.00
CA ASP A 120 8.85 -4.10 8.21
C ASP A 120 9.67 -3.68 6.98
N GLY A 121 9.06 -3.59 5.83
CA GLY A 121 9.70 -3.14 4.61
C GLY A 121 8.76 -3.12 3.42
N LEU A 122 9.26 -2.56 2.32
CA LEU A 122 8.57 -2.52 1.04
C LEU A 122 9.28 -3.41 0.05
N GLU A 123 8.51 -4.14 -0.74
CA GLU A 123 8.99 -5.00 -1.83
C GLU A 123 8.72 -4.36 -3.22
N GLY A 124 8.13 -3.18 -3.26
CA GLY A 124 7.85 -2.41 -4.46
C GLY A 124 6.44 -2.57 -5.01
N LEU A 125 6.22 -1.92 -6.14
CA LEU A 125 4.95 -1.98 -6.85
C LEU A 125 4.94 -3.16 -7.81
N ARG A 126 3.82 -3.87 -7.87
CA ARG A 126 3.65 -5.04 -8.74
C ARG A 126 2.43 -4.88 -9.64
N GLY A 127 2.58 -5.23 -10.89
CA GLY A 127 1.47 -5.29 -11.86
C GLY A 127 0.69 -6.60 -11.77
N PRO A 128 -0.44 -6.69 -12.46
CA PRO A 128 -1.26 -7.90 -12.50
C PRO A 128 -0.53 -9.10 -13.11
N ASP A 129 0.44 -8.85 -14.00
CA ASP A 129 1.19 -9.90 -14.71
C ASP A 129 2.45 -10.37 -13.95
N ALA A 130 2.77 -9.74 -12.81
CA ALA A 130 3.96 -10.08 -12.03
C ALA A 130 3.81 -11.37 -11.21
N PHE A 131 2.60 -11.90 -11.10
CA PHE A 131 2.29 -13.03 -10.24
C PHE A 131 1.49 -14.09 -10.95
N VAL A 132 1.81 -15.34 -10.69
CA VAL A 132 0.97 -16.47 -11.04
C VAL A 132 0.04 -16.76 -9.87
N ARG A 133 -1.28 -16.71 -10.12
CA ARG A 133 -2.26 -17.06 -9.10
C ARG A 133 -2.09 -18.52 -8.71
N CYS A 134 -1.90 -18.78 -7.43
CA CYS A 134 -1.95 -20.12 -6.90
C CYS A 134 -3.41 -20.54 -6.71
N GLU A 135 -3.87 -21.57 -7.42
CA GLU A 135 -5.21 -22.12 -7.24
C GLU A 135 -5.36 -22.91 -5.93
N ALA A 136 -4.25 -23.34 -5.36
CA ALA A 136 -4.22 -24.00 -4.06
C ALA A 136 -4.15 -22.96 -2.95
N ALA A 137 -5.29 -22.35 -2.59
CA ALA A 137 -5.40 -21.75 -1.27
C ALA A 137 -5.06 -22.84 -0.25
N ALA A 138 -4.12 -22.57 0.66
CA ALA A 138 -3.88 -23.48 1.77
C ALA A 138 -5.24 -23.74 2.46
N PRO A 139 -5.62 -25.02 2.70
CA PRO A 139 -6.94 -25.35 3.23
C PRO A 139 -7.27 -24.65 4.56
N ASP A 140 -6.25 -24.15 5.25
CA ASP A 140 -6.35 -23.45 6.53
C ASP A 140 -6.13 -21.93 6.42
N ALA A 141 -6.16 -21.36 5.21
CA ALA A 141 -5.99 -19.90 5.05
C ALA A 141 -7.15 -19.15 5.72
N PRO A 142 -6.87 -18.11 6.51
CA PRO A 142 -7.92 -17.30 7.12
C PRO A 142 -8.85 -16.71 6.07
N GLN A 143 -10.14 -16.63 6.37
CA GLN A 143 -11.16 -16.11 5.44
C GLN A 143 -10.90 -14.68 4.95
N HIS A 144 -10.11 -13.89 5.69
CA HIS A 144 -9.74 -12.51 5.31
C HIS A 144 -8.51 -12.44 4.41
N TRP A 145 -7.84 -13.57 4.17
CA TRP A 145 -6.76 -13.63 3.20
C TRP A 145 -7.33 -13.75 1.79
N GLY A 146 -6.88 -12.89 0.92
CA GLY A 146 -7.15 -12.99 -0.50
C GLY A 146 -6.39 -14.16 -1.14
N PRO A 147 -6.45 -14.27 -2.46
CA PRO A 147 -5.73 -15.30 -3.19
C PRO A 147 -4.22 -15.22 -2.94
N VAL A 148 -3.58 -16.38 -2.88
CA VAL A 148 -2.12 -16.51 -2.77
C VAL A 148 -1.52 -16.46 -4.18
N PHE A 149 -0.40 -15.76 -4.31
CA PHE A 149 0.32 -15.63 -5.56
C PHE A 149 1.77 -16.10 -5.39
N PHE A 150 2.34 -16.67 -6.44
CA PHE A 150 3.77 -16.93 -6.51
C PHE A 150 4.47 -15.84 -7.29
N ASP A 151 5.62 -15.39 -6.80
CA ASP A 151 6.58 -14.58 -7.56
C ASP A 151 7.19 -15.51 -8.62
N GLY A 152 7.14 -15.11 -9.88
CA GLY A 152 7.50 -15.96 -11.03
C GLY A 152 9.01 -16.06 -11.29
N ASP A 153 9.87 -15.90 -10.26
CA ASP A 153 11.32 -16.14 -10.33
C ASP A 153 11.72 -17.49 -9.75
#